data_f66ec049a8f2cc9d32c2a45734653094
#
_entry.id   f66ec049a8f2cc9d32c2a45734653094
#
_cell.length_a   1.000
_cell.length_b   1.000
_cell.length_c   1.000
_cell.angle_alpha   90.00
_cell.angle_beta   90.00
_cell.angle_gamma   90.00
#
_symmetry.space_group_name_H-M   'P 1'
#
loop_
_entity.id
_entity.type
_entity.pdbx_description
1 polymer ?
#
loop_
_entity_poly.entity_id
_entity_poly.type
_entity_poly.pdbx_seq_one_letter_code
_entity_poly.pdbx_strand_id
1 'polypeptide(L)'
;MVLVSKYNFLTIGTLIIGLLTTSLVSPWIMAEGSPDLLGNDLFTTSDKASINSRGVDDVFSMARIFNLNQTVSGSVHTIAKDVNINALVGNNVYAAGDRVSLKANVAQDVLILGQSITIKSNIGGDLRGAGDAIEIDGVVAGDIQLAGQ
;
A
#
# COMPACT_ATOMS: atom_id res chain seq x y z
N MET A 1 -39.68 -37.02 -17.37
CA MET A 1 -40.54 -35.98 -16.81
C MET A 1 -39.63 -34.77 -16.49
N VAL A 2 -39.59 -33.81 -17.40
CA VAL A 2 -38.72 -32.65 -17.30
C VAL A 2 -39.51 -31.54 -16.57
N LEU A 3 -39.01 -31.11 -15.38
CA LEU A 3 -39.59 -29.98 -14.68
C LEU A 3 -39.03 -28.69 -15.31
N VAL A 4 -39.82 -28.02 -16.14
CA VAL A 4 -39.53 -26.67 -16.60
C VAL A 4 -39.95 -25.70 -15.50
N SER A 5 -38.99 -25.13 -14.81
CA SER A 5 -39.23 -24.04 -13.84
C SER A 5 -39.73 -22.80 -14.59
N LYS A 6 -40.98 -22.39 -14.28
CA LYS A 6 -41.59 -21.16 -14.80
C LYS A 6 -40.92 -19.95 -14.13
N TYR A 7 -39.85 -19.46 -14.68
CA TYR A 7 -39.44 -18.10 -14.35
C TYR A 7 -40.33 -17.09 -15.09
N ASN A 8 -41.03 -16.27 -14.37
CA ASN A 8 -41.87 -15.22 -14.91
C ASN A 8 -41.04 -14.25 -15.73
N PHE A 9 -41.42 -14.01 -16.96
CA PHE A 9 -40.78 -13.10 -17.91
C PHE A 9 -40.64 -11.68 -17.35
N LEU A 10 -41.47 -11.33 -16.37
CA LEU A 10 -41.46 -10.03 -15.70
C LEU A 10 -40.26 -9.86 -14.75
N THR A 11 -39.77 -10.96 -14.10
CA THR A 11 -38.62 -10.92 -13.20
C THR A 11 -37.28 -10.78 -13.95
N ILE A 12 -37.18 -11.35 -15.15
CA ILE A 12 -36.00 -11.19 -16.00
C ILE A 12 -35.89 -9.76 -16.53
N GLY A 13 -37.00 -9.16 -16.92
CA GLY A 13 -37.06 -7.77 -17.38
C GLY A 13 -36.65 -6.76 -16.30
N THR A 14 -37.10 -6.97 -15.07
CA THR A 14 -36.78 -6.09 -13.94
C THR A 14 -35.29 -6.23 -13.54
N LEU A 15 -34.72 -7.42 -13.62
CA LEU A 15 -33.30 -7.65 -13.34
C LEU A 15 -32.39 -6.98 -14.39
N ILE A 16 -32.75 -7.06 -15.68
CA ILE A 16 -31.98 -6.43 -16.77
C ILE A 16 -32.07 -4.91 -16.70
N ILE A 17 -33.24 -4.34 -16.39
CA ILE A 17 -33.41 -2.88 -16.23
C ILE A 17 -32.66 -2.39 -14.99
N GLY A 18 -32.67 -3.14 -13.89
CA GLY A 18 -31.91 -2.82 -12.70
C GLY A 18 -30.40 -2.83 -12.94
N LEU A 19 -29.88 -3.76 -13.74
CA LEU A 19 -28.47 -3.81 -14.10
C LEU A 19 -28.05 -2.66 -15.03
N LEU A 20 -28.90 -2.25 -15.99
CA LEU A 20 -28.63 -1.14 -16.89
C LEU A 20 -28.70 0.24 -16.19
N THR A 21 -29.60 0.40 -15.22
CA THR A 21 -29.70 1.66 -14.49
C THR A 21 -28.58 1.87 -13.49
N THR A 22 -28.03 0.81 -12.90
CA THR A 22 -26.86 0.91 -12.00
C THR A 22 -25.57 1.22 -12.76
N SER A 23 -25.45 0.80 -14.01
CA SER A 23 -24.27 1.09 -14.84
C SER A 23 -24.24 2.52 -15.39
N LEU A 24 -25.38 3.22 -15.42
CA LEU A 24 -25.47 4.59 -15.93
C LEU A 24 -25.38 5.68 -14.85
N VAL A 25 -25.48 5.34 -13.55
CA VAL A 25 -25.57 6.32 -12.46
C VAL A 25 -24.27 6.47 -11.67
N SER A 26 -23.22 5.68 -11.94
CA SER A 26 -21.98 5.76 -11.18
C SER A 26 -20.70 5.60 -12.01
N PRO A 27 -20.37 6.57 -12.90
CA PRO A 27 -19.02 6.60 -13.46
C PRO A 27 -17.94 7.05 -12.44
N TRP A 28 -18.34 7.35 -11.19
CA TRP A 28 -17.46 7.94 -10.18
C TRP A 28 -17.35 7.13 -8.88
N ILE A 29 -17.90 5.94 -8.80
CA ILE A 29 -17.45 5.00 -7.77
C ILE A 29 -16.07 4.55 -8.20
N MET A 30 -15.05 5.27 -7.74
CA MET A 30 -13.74 4.69 -7.58
C MET A 30 -13.97 3.41 -6.78
N ALA A 31 -13.90 2.26 -7.42
CA ALA A 31 -13.80 1.02 -6.69
C ALA A 31 -12.68 1.23 -5.68
N GLU A 32 -12.98 1.14 -4.38
CA GLU A 32 -11.93 0.94 -3.40
C GLU A 32 -11.17 -0.27 -3.91
N GLY A 33 -9.96 -0.04 -4.44
CA GLY A 33 -9.22 -1.08 -5.10
C GLY A 33 -8.94 -2.18 -4.08
N SER A 34 -9.59 -3.30 -4.26
CA SER A 34 -9.15 -4.51 -3.59
C SER A 34 -7.66 -4.64 -3.91
N PRO A 35 -6.81 -4.95 -2.95
CA PRO A 35 -5.42 -5.18 -3.26
C PRO A 35 -5.31 -6.32 -4.27
N ASP A 36 -4.74 -6.05 -5.44
CA ASP A 36 -4.53 -7.04 -6.48
C ASP A 36 -3.20 -7.75 -6.22
N LEU A 37 -3.24 -9.06 -6.07
CA LEU A 37 -2.05 -9.91 -6.01
C LEU A 37 -1.68 -10.36 -7.43
N LEU A 38 -0.48 -10.02 -7.86
CA LEU A 38 0.14 -10.57 -9.05
C LEU A 38 1.29 -11.50 -8.62
N GLY A 39 1.00 -12.79 -8.53
CA GLY A 39 1.91 -13.70 -7.83
C GLY A 39 1.85 -13.46 -6.31
N ASN A 40 2.98 -13.11 -5.71
CA ASN A 40 3.10 -12.70 -4.31
C ASN A 40 3.25 -11.18 -4.14
N ASP A 41 3.22 -10.41 -5.24
CA ASP A 41 3.32 -8.96 -5.21
C ASP A 41 1.96 -8.33 -5.00
N LEU A 42 1.91 -7.29 -4.18
CA LEU A 42 0.69 -6.60 -3.81
C LEU A 42 0.64 -5.21 -4.44
N PHE A 43 -0.36 -4.96 -5.26
CA PHE A 43 -0.66 -3.65 -5.82
C PHE A 43 -1.91 -3.08 -5.15
N THR A 44 -1.86 -1.85 -4.65
CA THR A 44 -3.01 -1.22 -4.01
C THR A 44 -3.07 0.28 -4.25
N THR A 45 -4.28 0.75 -4.54
CA THR A 45 -4.62 2.18 -4.61
C THR A 45 -5.89 2.39 -3.80
N SER A 46 -5.80 3.16 -2.69
CA SER A 46 -6.95 3.36 -1.81
C SER A 46 -6.76 4.58 -0.90
N ASP A 47 -7.84 5.05 -0.28
CA ASP A 47 -7.72 6.10 0.76
C ASP A 47 -6.87 5.59 1.94
N LYS A 48 -7.08 4.34 2.35
CA LYS A 48 -6.30 3.70 3.40
C LYS A 48 -5.85 2.31 2.97
N ALA A 49 -4.57 2.14 2.71
CA ALA A 49 -3.93 0.86 2.47
C ALA A 49 -3.37 0.30 3.78
N SER A 50 -3.81 -0.88 4.19
CA SER A 50 -3.28 -1.58 5.36
C SER A 50 -2.90 -3.00 4.97
N ILE A 51 -1.60 -3.28 4.97
CA ILE A 51 -1.06 -4.58 4.57
C ILE A 51 -1.01 -5.47 5.81
N ASN A 52 -1.98 -6.38 5.88
CA ASN A 52 -2.14 -7.35 6.96
C ASN A 52 -1.99 -8.80 6.47
N SER A 53 -1.81 -9.00 5.17
CA SER A 53 -1.65 -10.31 4.54
C SER A 53 -0.23 -10.84 4.72
N ARG A 54 -0.10 -12.15 4.94
CA ARG A 54 1.20 -12.85 4.99
C ARG A 54 1.60 -13.36 3.62
N GLY A 55 2.91 -13.57 3.42
CA GLY A 55 3.44 -14.16 2.19
C GLY A 55 3.47 -13.17 1.03
N VAL A 56 3.38 -11.88 1.30
CA VAL A 56 3.59 -10.82 0.32
C VAL A 56 5.09 -10.65 0.08
N ASP A 57 5.48 -10.56 -1.19
CA ASP A 57 6.85 -10.31 -1.61
C ASP A 57 7.07 -8.81 -1.77
N ASP A 58 6.73 -8.22 -2.88
CA ASP A 58 6.82 -6.79 -3.07
C ASP A 58 5.48 -6.08 -2.85
N VAL A 59 5.53 -4.84 -2.35
CA VAL A 59 4.35 -3.98 -2.17
C VAL A 59 4.49 -2.71 -2.99
N PHE A 60 3.47 -2.42 -3.81
CA PHE A 60 3.32 -1.18 -4.55
C PHE A 60 2.04 -0.49 -4.11
N SER A 61 2.14 0.69 -3.50
CA SER A 61 0.99 1.37 -2.91
C SER A 61 0.94 2.85 -3.23
N MET A 62 -0.27 3.33 -3.54
CA MET A 62 -0.60 4.75 -3.55
C MET A 62 -1.82 4.97 -2.65
N ALA A 63 -1.69 5.78 -1.59
CA ALA A 63 -2.76 5.94 -0.61
C ALA A 63 -2.74 7.33 0.04
N ARG A 64 -3.79 7.68 0.77
CA ARG A 64 -3.70 8.79 1.72
C ARG A 64 -3.00 8.33 3.01
N ILE A 65 -3.31 7.12 3.48
CA ILE A 65 -2.66 6.50 4.64
C ILE A 65 -2.18 5.11 4.24
N PHE A 66 -0.89 4.84 4.41
CA PHE A 66 -0.29 3.53 4.21
C PHE A 66 0.18 2.94 5.54
N ASN A 67 -0.19 1.69 5.83
CA ASN A 67 0.27 0.96 7.01
C ASN A 67 0.77 -0.43 6.60
N LEU A 68 2.05 -0.71 6.82
CA LEU A 68 2.60 -2.04 6.73
C LEU A 68 2.60 -2.69 8.12
N ASN A 69 1.76 -3.70 8.34
CA ASN A 69 1.60 -4.38 9.62
C ASN A 69 2.04 -5.85 9.59
N GLN A 70 2.39 -6.36 8.42
CA GLN A 70 2.93 -7.71 8.22
C GLN A 70 4.25 -7.64 7.46
N THR A 71 5.16 -8.55 7.81
CA THR A 71 6.44 -8.71 7.14
C THR A 71 6.26 -8.99 5.66
N VAL A 72 7.04 -8.31 4.84
CA VAL A 72 7.20 -8.57 3.41
C VAL A 72 8.62 -9.10 3.16
N SER A 73 8.74 -10.07 2.26
CA SER A 73 10.03 -10.68 1.91
C SER A 73 10.84 -9.84 0.93
N GLY A 74 10.16 -9.07 0.11
CA GLY A 74 10.73 -8.18 -0.89
C GLY A 74 10.81 -6.71 -0.45
N SER A 75 10.48 -5.82 -1.36
CA SER A 75 10.59 -4.37 -1.20
C SER A 75 9.23 -3.69 -1.02
N VAL A 76 9.26 -2.49 -0.44
CA VAL A 76 8.08 -1.62 -0.31
C VAL A 76 8.26 -0.36 -1.13
N HIS A 77 7.34 -0.12 -2.08
CA HIS A 77 7.23 1.07 -2.89
C HIS A 77 5.93 1.78 -2.54
N THR A 78 5.99 2.92 -1.87
CA THR A 78 4.77 3.59 -1.42
C THR A 78 4.84 5.11 -1.55
N ILE A 79 3.72 5.67 -1.97
CA ILE A 79 3.48 7.12 -1.94
C ILE A 79 2.19 7.34 -1.17
N ALA A 80 2.26 8.05 -0.03
CA ALA A 80 1.07 8.36 0.76
C ALA A 80 1.29 9.63 1.57
N LYS A 81 0.20 10.29 1.98
CA LYS A 81 0.34 11.41 2.91
C LYS A 81 0.96 10.97 4.23
N ASP A 82 0.48 9.85 4.77
CA ASP A 82 1.00 9.23 5.99
C ASP A 82 1.50 7.82 5.68
N VAL A 83 2.79 7.57 5.87
CA VAL A 83 3.42 6.26 5.69
C VAL A 83 3.84 5.72 7.04
N ASN A 84 3.35 4.52 7.40
CA ASN A 84 3.72 3.82 8.62
C ASN A 84 4.22 2.41 8.28
N ILE A 85 5.50 2.16 8.47
CA ILE A 85 6.12 0.85 8.27
C ILE A 85 6.40 0.27 9.66
N ASN A 86 5.54 -0.66 10.09
CA ASN A 86 5.57 -1.26 11.42
C ASN A 86 6.04 -2.73 11.42
N ALA A 87 6.32 -3.28 10.25
CA ALA A 87 6.76 -4.66 10.10
C ALA A 87 8.00 -4.76 9.21
N LEU A 88 8.79 -5.80 9.40
CA LEU A 88 10.07 -6.04 8.73
C LEU A 88 9.92 -6.04 7.21
N VAL A 89 10.87 -5.41 6.53
CA VAL A 89 11.03 -5.40 5.07
C VAL A 89 12.29 -6.17 4.71
N GLY A 90 12.13 -7.21 3.91
CA GLY A 90 13.21 -8.13 3.56
C GLY A 90 14.23 -7.56 2.58
N ASN A 91 13.87 -6.57 1.78
CA ASN A 91 14.77 -5.88 0.86
C ASN A 91 14.74 -4.37 1.12
N ASN A 92 14.27 -3.58 0.16
CA ASN A 92 14.39 -2.12 0.16
C ASN A 92 13.09 -1.41 0.55
N VAL A 93 13.22 -0.18 1.02
CA VAL A 93 12.09 0.74 1.20
C VAL A 93 12.26 1.97 0.33
N TYR A 94 11.26 2.26 -0.49
CA TYR A 94 11.11 3.46 -1.29
C TYR A 94 9.80 4.14 -0.88
N ALA A 95 9.89 5.21 -0.08
CA ALA A 95 8.72 5.83 0.51
C ALA A 95 8.71 7.35 0.30
N ALA A 96 7.55 7.89 -0.07
CA ALA A 96 7.35 9.33 -0.16
C ALA A 96 6.05 9.76 0.51
N GLY A 97 6.06 10.87 1.27
CA GLY A 97 4.86 11.38 1.94
C GLY A 97 5.11 12.61 2.79
N ASP A 98 4.03 13.19 3.33
CA ASP A 98 4.18 14.30 4.29
C ASP A 98 4.84 13.80 5.58
N ARG A 99 4.35 12.67 6.09
CA ARG A 99 4.90 12.00 7.28
C ARG A 99 5.30 10.58 6.96
N VAL A 100 6.55 10.24 7.21
CA VAL A 100 7.07 8.89 7.02
C VAL A 100 7.63 8.37 8.33
N SER A 101 7.09 7.26 8.83
CA SER A 101 7.49 6.60 10.07
C SER A 101 7.95 5.18 9.78
N LEU A 102 9.22 4.91 9.99
CA LEU A 102 9.85 3.59 9.85
C LEU A 102 10.20 3.06 11.23
N LYS A 103 9.45 2.06 11.72
CA LYS A 103 9.59 1.50 13.08
C LYS A 103 10.11 0.06 13.09
N ALA A 104 10.23 -0.56 11.94
CA ALA A 104 10.69 -1.93 11.83
C ALA A 104 11.91 -2.01 10.91
N ASN A 105 12.75 -3.01 11.13
CA ASN A 105 14.00 -3.14 10.41
C ASN A 105 13.81 -3.35 8.91
N VAL A 106 14.74 -2.81 8.14
CA VAL A 106 14.88 -2.99 6.69
C VAL A 106 16.20 -3.72 6.45
N ALA A 107 16.14 -4.80 5.69
CA ALA A 107 17.33 -5.63 5.50
C ALA A 107 18.37 -5.01 4.55
N GLN A 108 17.92 -4.14 3.64
CA GLN A 108 18.79 -3.47 2.67
C GLN A 108 18.61 -1.95 2.71
N ASP A 109 18.41 -1.30 1.54
CA ASP A 109 18.46 0.15 1.41
C ASP A 109 17.14 0.83 1.71
N VAL A 110 17.25 2.09 2.14
CA VAL A 110 16.10 2.97 2.37
C VAL A 110 16.27 4.27 1.61
N LEU A 111 15.26 4.61 0.77
CA LEU A 111 15.11 5.92 0.16
C LEU A 111 13.79 6.54 0.63
N ILE A 112 13.88 7.64 1.38
CA ILE A 112 12.71 8.30 1.96
C ILE A 112 12.67 9.78 1.59
N LEU A 113 11.49 10.24 1.17
CA LEU A 113 11.21 11.65 0.92
C LEU A 113 10.01 12.10 1.74
N GLY A 114 10.10 13.19 2.48
CA GLY A 114 8.97 13.66 3.29
C GLY A 114 9.22 14.98 4.00
N GLN A 115 8.16 15.62 4.49
CA GLN A 115 8.33 16.80 5.35
C GLN A 115 8.84 16.37 6.73
N SER A 116 8.26 15.34 7.31
CA SER A 116 8.66 14.79 8.61
C SER A 116 8.98 13.30 8.47
N ILE A 117 10.22 12.95 8.75
CA ILE A 117 10.74 11.59 8.66
C ILE A 117 11.19 11.15 10.04
N THR A 118 10.66 10.02 10.52
CA THR A 118 11.08 9.39 11.77
C THR A 118 11.50 7.97 11.51
N ILE A 119 12.75 7.64 11.77
CA ILE A 119 13.32 6.30 11.62
C ILE A 119 13.73 5.80 13.01
N LYS A 120 13.03 4.77 13.50
CA LYS A 120 13.30 4.07 14.79
C LYS A 120 13.55 2.61 14.54
N SER A 121 14.55 2.31 13.71
CA SER A 121 14.81 0.97 13.22
C SER A 121 16.24 0.83 12.71
N ASN A 122 16.69 -0.41 12.55
CA ASN A 122 17.98 -0.69 11.93
C ASN A 122 17.81 -0.88 10.42
N ILE A 123 18.76 -0.35 9.66
CA ILE A 123 18.84 -0.44 8.20
C ILE A 123 20.12 -1.19 7.86
N GLY A 124 19.98 -2.29 7.10
CA GLY A 124 21.10 -3.17 6.75
C GLY A 124 21.95 -2.66 5.59
N GLY A 125 21.47 -1.72 4.80
CA GLY A 125 22.15 -1.08 3.69
C GLY A 125 22.28 0.43 3.87
N ASP A 126 22.14 1.17 2.78
CA ASP A 126 22.26 2.63 2.74
C ASP A 126 20.95 3.33 3.14
N LEU A 127 21.09 4.51 3.74
CA LEU A 127 19.99 5.43 4.00
C LEU A 127 20.14 6.70 3.16
N ARG A 128 19.18 6.94 2.26
CA ARG A 128 19.08 8.19 1.50
C ARG A 128 17.75 8.86 1.78
N GLY A 129 17.76 10.16 2.00
CA GLY A 129 16.52 10.87 2.31
C GLY A 129 16.60 12.37 2.14
N ALA A 130 15.40 12.96 1.97
CA ALA A 130 15.26 14.41 2.00
C ALA A 130 13.96 14.80 2.71
N GLY A 131 14.03 15.84 3.57
CA GLY A 131 12.88 16.31 4.33
C GLY A 131 13.17 17.55 5.16
N ASP A 132 12.12 18.18 5.67
CA ASP A 132 12.27 19.38 6.50
C ASP A 132 12.72 19.01 7.93
N ALA A 133 12.20 17.90 8.45
CA ALA A 133 12.57 17.36 9.76
C ALA A 133 12.89 15.86 9.64
N ILE A 134 14.08 15.46 10.04
CA ILE A 134 14.54 14.06 9.99
C ILE A 134 15.06 13.67 11.37
N GLU A 135 14.41 12.67 11.97
CA GLU A 135 14.82 12.04 13.24
C GLU A 135 15.26 10.59 12.95
N ILE A 136 16.47 10.22 13.39
CA ILE A 136 16.99 8.87 13.24
C ILE A 136 17.41 8.35 14.62
N ASP A 137 16.79 7.23 15.02
CA ASP A 137 17.10 6.47 16.24
C ASP A 137 17.23 5.00 15.85
N GLY A 138 18.45 4.58 15.50
CA GLY A 138 18.75 3.25 14.99
C GLY A 138 20.15 3.17 14.38
N VAL A 139 20.49 2.01 13.88
CA VAL A 139 21.79 1.73 13.25
C VAL A 139 21.60 1.64 11.73
N VAL A 140 22.42 2.36 10.98
CA VAL A 140 22.55 2.20 9.52
C VAL A 140 23.91 1.53 9.26
N ALA A 141 23.89 0.37 8.60
CA ALA A 141 25.10 -0.40 8.33
C ALA A 141 25.90 0.15 7.13
N GLY A 142 25.23 0.79 6.19
CA GLY A 142 25.82 1.40 5.00
C GLY A 142 26.00 2.91 5.13
N ASP A 143 26.00 3.59 4.01
CA ASP A 143 26.18 5.03 3.93
C ASP A 143 24.89 5.80 4.25
N ILE A 144 25.05 7.03 4.82
CA ILE A 144 23.94 7.94 5.11
C ILE A 144 24.10 9.19 4.24
N GLN A 145 23.07 9.48 3.42
CA GLN A 145 22.98 10.68 2.59
C GLN A 145 21.64 11.37 2.83
N LEU A 146 21.66 12.47 3.55
CA LEU A 146 20.44 13.21 3.93
C LEU A 146 20.52 14.66 3.49
N ALA A 147 19.38 15.20 3.06
CA ALA A 147 19.18 16.61 2.80
C ALA A 147 17.98 17.13 3.62
N GLY A 148 18.17 18.18 4.37
CA GLY A 148 17.14 18.76 5.24
C GLY A 148 17.49 20.17 5.67
N GLN A 149 16.57 20.79 6.41
CA GLN A 149 16.80 22.09 7.05
C GLN A 149 17.16 21.90 8.51
#